data_09e92aa3dfabe729472028bb5b72d8c2
#
_entry.id   09e92aa3dfabe729472028bb5b72d8c2
#
_cell.length_a   1.000
_cell.length_b   1.000
_cell.length_c   1.000
_cell.angle_alpha   90.00
_cell.angle_beta   90.00
_cell.angle_gamma   90.00
#
_symmetry.space_group_name_H-M   'P 1'
#
loop_
_entity.id
_entity.type
_entity.pdbx_description
1 polymer ?
#
loop_
_entity_poly.entity_id
_entity_poly.type
_entity_poly.pdbx_seq_one_letter_code
_entity_poly.pdbx_strand_id
1 'polypeptide(L)'
;MLYANRESLIKRYTLKVLEQIAWLPEAQTLDEAKVQEALEDASQTIDSYLGGRYALPLKTVPAVLECHCCYIARYFLEKNRATDQARQDYEDTLRFLEKVASGAISLGLSDDDETVESENGAMMESAGSVWGRNNSKGFI
;
A
#
# COMPACT_ATOMS: atom_id res chain seq x y z
N MET A 1 2.24 -10.02 -6.49
CA MET A 1 1.46 -9.02 -7.26
C MET A 1 2.06 -7.64 -7.05
N LEU A 2 2.20 -6.87 -8.11
CA LEU A 2 2.72 -5.49 -7.99
C LEU A 2 1.56 -4.51 -8.02
N TYR A 3 1.62 -3.50 -7.15
CA TYR A 3 0.62 -2.42 -7.12
C TYR A 3 1.05 -1.20 -7.92
N ALA A 4 2.33 -1.11 -8.27
CA ALA A 4 2.87 -0.04 -9.10
C ALA A 4 4.06 -0.59 -9.89
N ASN A 5 4.47 0.15 -10.91
CA ASN A 5 5.61 -0.24 -11.73
C ASN A 5 6.56 0.94 -11.89
N ARG A 6 7.63 0.73 -12.68
CA ARG A 6 8.63 1.76 -12.93
C ARG A 6 8.01 3.03 -13.50
N GLU A 7 7.09 2.87 -14.44
CA GLU A 7 6.41 4.00 -15.06
C GLU A 7 5.57 4.78 -14.06
N SER A 8 4.96 4.10 -13.09
CA SER A 8 4.22 4.78 -12.03
C SER A 8 5.12 5.71 -11.22
N LEU A 9 6.33 5.24 -10.91
CA LEU A 9 7.31 6.05 -10.18
C LEU A 9 7.77 7.24 -11.01
N ILE A 10 8.06 7.02 -12.30
CA ILE A 10 8.50 8.10 -13.19
C ILE A 10 7.41 9.16 -13.33
N LYS A 11 6.17 8.72 -13.48
CA LYS A 11 5.05 9.64 -13.63
C LYS A 11 4.88 10.52 -12.41
N ARG A 12 5.14 9.96 -11.22
CA ARG A 12 4.93 10.69 -9.95
C ARG A 12 6.14 11.53 -9.56
N TYR A 13 7.36 11.03 -9.79
CA TYR A 13 8.57 11.65 -9.26
C TYR A 13 9.54 12.14 -10.33
N THR A 14 9.36 11.74 -11.57
CA THR A 14 10.25 11.98 -12.73
C THR A 14 11.45 11.03 -12.71
N LEU A 15 11.96 10.79 -13.91
CA LEU A 15 13.14 9.92 -14.08
C LEU A 15 14.38 10.51 -13.38
N LYS A 16 14.52 11.83 -13.43
CA LYS A 16 15.68 12.48 -12.81
C LYS A 16 15.75 12.22 -11.31
N VAL A 17 14.62 12.29 -10.63
CA VAL A 17 14.58 12.02 -9.19
C VAL A 17 14.92 10.56 -8.92
N LEU A 18 14.40 9.62 -9.72
CA LEU A 18 14.73 8.21 -9.54
C LEU A 18 16.21 7.96 -9.75
N GLU A 19 16.83 8.61 -10.74
CA GLU A 19 18.26 8.45 -10.96
C GLU A 19 19.07 8.95 -9.78
N GLN A 20 18.58 9.97 -9.08
CA GLN A 20 19.29 10.50 -7.91
C GLN A 20 19.28 9.52 -6.75
N ILE A 21 18.24 8.71 -6.62
CA ILE A 21 18.11 7.81 -5.47
C ILE A 21 18.41 6.35 -5.82
N ALA A 22 18.54 6.02 -7.09
CA ALA A 22 18.81 4.66 -7.54
C ALA A 22 19.70 4.66 -8.78
N TRP A 23 20.92 5.15 -8.64
CA TRP A 23 21.86 5.27 -9.74
C TRP A 23 22.82 4.08 -9.75
N LEU A 24 23.08 3.55 -10.95
CA LEU A 24 24.04 2.46 -11.15
C LEU A 24 25.24 3.01 -11.89
N PRO A 25 26.35 3.34 -11.18
CA PRO A 25 27.50 4.01 -11.81
C PRO A 25 28.17 3.20 -12.91
N GLU A 26 28.21 1.88 -12.76
CA GLU A 26 28.87 1.00 -13.72
C GLU A 26 28.23 1.10 -15.11
N ALA A 27 26.89 1.21 -15.15
CA ALA A 27 26.14 1.27 -16.39
C ALA A 27 25.74 2.69 -16.77
N GLN A 28 26.02 3.69 -15.93
CA GLN A 28 25.67 5.08 -16.15
C GLN A 28 24.17 5.25 -16.42
N THR A 29 23.36 4.56 -15.63
CA THR A 29 21.91 4.57 -15.82
C THR A 29 21.21 4.29 -14.50
N LEU A 30 19.88 4.37 -14.53
CA LEU A 30 19.04 3.99 -13.39
C LEU A 30 19.28 2.52 -13.04
N ASP A 31 19.36 2.23 -11.73
CA ASP A 31 19.49 0.86 -11.26
C ASP A 31 18.12 0.19 -11.29
N GLU A 32 17.80 -0.42 -12.43
CA GLU A 32 16.49 -1.03 -12.64
C GLU A 32 16.20 -2.16 -11.66
N ALA A 33 17.24 -2.94 -11.31
CA ALA A 33 17.06 -4.05 -10.37
C ALA A 33 16.67 -3.53 -9.01
N LYS A 34 17.29 -2.44 -8.57
CA LYS A 34 17.00 -1.85 -7.26
C LYS A 34 15.59 -1.25 -7.23
N VAL A 35 15.19 -0.62 -8.33
CA VAL A 35 13.83 -0.08 -8.44
C VAL A 35 12.80 -1.20 -8.38
N GLN A 36 13.06 -2.29 -9.11
CA GLN A 36 12.16 -3.44 -9.11
C GLN A 36 12.05 -4.05 -7.73
N GLU A 37 13.17 -4.21 -7.03
CA GLU A 37 13.17 -4.75 -5.67
C GLU A 37 12.35 -3.89 -4.72
N ALA A 38 12.52 -2.57 -4.82
CA ALA A 38 11.75 -1.64 -3.97
C ALA A 38 10.25 -1.75 -4.23
N LEU A 39 9.86 -1.89 -5.50
CA LEU A 39 8.46 -2.05 -5.85
C LEU A 39 7.89 -3.36 -5.34
N GLU A 40 8.66 -4.43 -5.42
CA GLU A 40 8.24 -5.72 -4.91
C GLU A 40 8.08 -5.69 -3.40
N ASP A 41 9.05 -5.10 -2.70
CA ASP A 41 8.98 -4.98 -1.24
C ASP A 41 7.81 -4.09 -0.82
N ALA A 42 7.57 -3.00 -1.54
CA ALA A 42 6.44 -2.13 -1.25
C ALA A 42 5.12 -2.87 -1.44
N SER A 43 5.02 -3.66 -2.51
CA SER A 43 3.81 -4.42 -2.79
C SER A 43 3.58 -5.50 -1.73
N GLN A 44 4.64 -6.16 -1.26
CA GLN A 44 4.52 -7.12 -0.18
C GLN A 44 4.08 -6.45 1.12
N THR A 45 4.56 -5.25 1.38
CA THR A 45 4.12 -4.49 2.54
C THR A 45 2.61 -4.24 2.48
N ILE A 46 2.10 -3.82 1.32
CA ILE A 46 0.67 -3.60 1.14
C ILE A 46 -0.09 -4.91 1.34
N ASP A 47 0.38 -6.00 0.73
CA ASP A 47 -0.28 -7.30 0.88
C ASP A 47 -0.38 -7.73 2.33
N SER A 48 0.64 -7.42 3.14
CA SER A 48 0.64 -7.82 4.54
C SER A 48 -0.49 -7.14 5.34
N TYR A 49 -0.90 -5.95 4.92
CA TYR A 49 -2.03 -5.27 5.56
C TYR A 49 -3.36 -5.73 4.99
N LEU A 50 -3.42 -6.04 3.70
CA LEU A 50 -4.69 -6.39 3.05
C LEU A 50 -5.09 -7.84 3.25
N GLY A 51 -4.12 -8.72 3.48
CA GLY A 51 -4.35 -10.16 3.44
C GLY A 51 -5.35 -10.67 4.46
N GLY A 52 -5.57 -9.94 5.55
CA GLY A 52 -6.54 -10.34 6.56
C GLY A 52 -7.96 -9.95 6.22
N ARG A 53 -8.15 -9.10 5.21
CA ARG A 53 -9.47 -8.59 4.87
C ARG A 53 -9.90 -8.84 3.44
N TYR A 54 -8.93 -8.88 2.51
CA TYR A 54 -9.24 -9.07 1.10
C TYR A 54 -8.58 -10.35 0.58
N ALA A 55 -9.23 -10.98 -0.41
CA ALA A 55 -8.63 -12.12 -1.10
C ALA A 55 -7.56 -11.60 -2.05
N LEU A 56 -6.34 -12.14 -1.91
CA LEU A 56 -5.22 -11.72 -2.74
C LEU A 56 -4.88 -12.80 -3.75
N PRO A 57 -4.44 -12.45 -4.94
CA PRO A 57 -4.28 -11.08 -5.45
C PRO A 57 -5.62 -10.43 -5.76
N LEU A 58 -5.66 -9.10 -5.65
CA LEU A 58 -6.88 -8.36 -5.96
C LEU A 58 -7.20 -8.48 -7.45
N LYS A 59 -8.49 -8.60 -7.77
CA LYS A 59 -8.92 -8.66 -9.16
C LYS A 59 -8.77 -7.32 -9.84
N THR A 60 -8.99 -6.23 -9.09
CA THR A 60 -8.84 -4.87 -9.58
C THR A 60 -8.02 -4.10 -8.56
N VAL A 61 -6.97 -3.41 -9.03
CA VAL A 61 -6.12 -2.61 -8.14
C VAL A 61 -6.63 -1.17 -8.13
N PRO A 62 -7.15 -0.69 -6.98
CA PRO A 62 -7.54 0.72 -6.90
C PRO A 62 -6.35 1.65 -7.11
N ALA A 63 -6.60 2.78 -7.76
CA ALA A 63 -5.55 3.75 -8.04
C ALA A 63 -4.86 4.25 -6.76
N VAL A 64 -5.59 4.28 -5.65
CA VAL A 64 -5.02 4.72 -4.38
C VAL A 64 -3.88 3.80 -3.93
N LEU A 65 -3.97 2.51 -4.23
CA LEU A 65 -2.90 1.57 -3.87
C LEU A 65 -1.66 1.77 -4.73
N GLU A 66 -1.83 2.16 -5.99
CA GLU A 66 -0.67 2.51 -6.83
C GLU A 66 0.08 3.70 -6.21
N CYS A 67 -0.66 4.72 -5.80
CA CYS A 67 -0.08 5.90 -5.17
C CYS A 67 0.70 5.53 -3.92
N HIS A 68 0.10 4.77 -3.02
CA HIS A 68 0.75 4.39 -1.77
C HIS A 68 1.93 3.45 -2.00
N CYS A 69 1.84 2.57 -3.00
CA CYS A 69 2.96 1.72 -3.36
C CYS A 69 4.17 2.56 -3.77
N CYS A 70 3.94 3.62 -4.54
CA CYS A 70 5.01 4.52 -4.94
C CYS A 70 5.64 5.22 -3.73
N TYR A 71 4.83 5.63 -2.75
CA TYR A 71 5.35 6.26 -1.54
C TYR A 71 6.27 5.31 -0.76
N ILE A 72 5.84 4.06 -0.61
CA ILE A 72 6.63 3.07 0.11
C ILE A 72 7.92 2.76 -0.65
N ALA A 73 7.81 2.54 -1.97
CA ALA A 73 8.97 2.20 -2.78
C ALA A 73 10.02 3.32 -2.75
N ARG A 74 9.58 4.58 -2.84
CA ARG A 74 10.51 5.69 -2.76
C ARG A 74 11.24 5.72 -1.43
N TYR A 75 10.51 5.52 -0.33
CA TYR A 75 11.13 5.48 0.99
C TYR A 75 12.19 4.38 1.07
N PHE A 76 11.87 3.20 0.53
CA PHE A 76 12.81 2.07 0.54
C PHE A 76 14.04 2.37 -0.32
N LEU A 77 13.88 3.09 -1.42
CA LEU A 77 15.03 3.48 -2.26
C LEU A 77 15.93 4.50 -1.56
N GLU A 78 15.35 5.43 -0.82
CA GLU A 78 16.12 6.45 -0.13
C GLU A 78 16.79 5.93 1.14
N LYS A 79 16.16 4.97 1.79
CA LYS A 79 16.70 4.32 2.99
C LYS A 79 17.11 5.34 4.05
N ASN A 80 18.39 5.33 4.47
CA ASN A 80 18.87 6.20 5.54
C ASN A 80 18.89 7.68 5.18
N ARG A 81 18.75 8.00 3.90
CA ARG A 81 18.78 9.37 3.41
C ARG A 81 17.39 9.89 3.07
N ALA A 82 16.36 9.25 3.59
CA ALA A 82 15.00 9.66 3.29
C ALA A 82 14.77 11.10 3.70
N THR A 83 14.18 11.88 2.77
CA THR A 83 13.78 13.23 3.07
C THR A 83 12.63 13.21 4.08
N ASP A 84 12.40 14.36 4.74
CA ASP A 84 11.29 14.45 5.67
C ASP A 84 9.95 14.17 4.97
N GLN A 85 9.80 14.67 3.74
CA GLN A 85 8.57 14.44 2.99
C GLN A 85 8.40 12.96 2.64
N ALA A 86 9.46 12.29 2.21
CA ALA A 86 9.37 10.87 1.87
C ALA A 86 9.02 10.04 3.11
N ARG A 87 9.60 10.37 4.26
CA ARG A 87 9.26 9.68 5.51
C ARG A 87 7.82 9.93 5.91
N GLN A 88 7.37 11.17 5.79
CA GLN A 88 5.99 11.52 6.13
C GLN A 88 5.00 10.77 5.24
N ASP A 89 5.26 10.75 3.94
CA ASP A 89 4.41 10.01 2.99
C ASP A 89 4.36 8.52 3.35
N TYR A 90 5.50 7.95 3.71
CA TYR A 90 5.57 6.55 4.10
C TYR A 90 4.76 6.29 5.38
N GLU A 91 4.94 7.13 6.40
CA GLU A 91 4.22 6.95 7.66
C GLU A 91 2.73 7.14 7.49
N ASP A 92 2.32 8.12 6.68
CA ASP A 92 0.90 8.32 6.37
C ASP A 92 0.33 7.13 5.63
N THR A 93 1.12 6.52 4.74
CA THR A 93 0.70 5.32 4.03
C THR A 93 0.46 4.16 5.00
N LEU A 94 1.37 3.95 5.96
CA LEU A 94 1.18 2.87 6.93
C LEU A 94 -0.08 3.10 7.75
N ARG A 95 -0.35 4.34 8.15
CA ARG A 95 -1.58 4.66 8.88
C ARG A 95 -2.83 4.40 8.03
N PHE A 96 -2.76 4.76 6.75
CA PHE A 96 -3.85 4.47 5.82
C PHE A 96 -4.09 2.95 5.72
N LEU A 97 -3.02 2.18 5.55
CA LEU A 97 -3.14 0.73 5.42
C LEU A 97 -3.67 0.08 6.70
N GLU A 98 -3.28 0.60 7.87
CA GLU A 98 -3.83 0.11 9.13
C GLU A 98 -5.34 0.32 9.19
N LYS A 99 -5.81 1.47 8.72
CA LYS A 99 -7.25 1.76 8.70
C LYS A 99 -7.99 0.87 7.71
N VAL A 100 -7.37 0.58 6.57
CA VAL A 100 -7.95 -0.35 5.62
C VAL A 100 -8.04 -1.76 6.24
N ALA A 101 -6.97 -2.20 6.89
CA ALA A 101 -6.93 -3.51 7.50
C ALA A 101 -7.97 -3.66 8.62
N SER A 102 -8.20 -2.60 9.38
CA SER A 102 -9.17 -2.62 10.48
C SER A 102 -10.62 -2.45 10.01
N GLY A 103 -10.84 -2.10 8.75
CA GLY A 103 -12.17 -1.86 8.22
C GLY A 103 -12.65 -0.43 8.34
N ALA A 104 -11.84 0.46 8.93
CA ALA A 104 -12.21 1.87 9.05
C ALA A 104 -12.31 2.57 7.70
N ILE A 105 -11.51 2.12 6.74
CA ILE A 105 -11.54 2.63 5.38
C ILE A 105 -11.81 1.47 4.43
N SER A 106 -12.75 1.65 3.50
CA SER A 106 -13.02 0.68 2.45
C SER A 106 -12.30 1.09 1.18
N LEU A 107 -11.77 0.09 0.46
CA LEU A 107 -11.15 0.35 -0.83
C LEU A 107 -12.16 0.46 -1.97
N GLY A 108 -13.44 0.22 -1.67
CA GLY A 108 -14.47 0.29 -2.69
C GLY A 108 -14.46 -0.90 -3.64
N LEU A 109 -13.88 -2.02 -3.21
CA LEU A 109 -13.83 -3.23 -4.03
C LEU A 109 -15.13 -4.01 -3.90
N SER A 110 -15.38 -4.89 -4.89
CA SER A 110 -16.56 -5.74 -4.85
C SER A 110 -16.46 -6.76 -3.72
N ASP A 111 -17.61 -7.32 -3.34
CA ASP A 111 -17.66 -8.35 -2.29
C ASP A 111 -16.79 -9.55 -2.62
N ASP A 112 -16.58 -9.81 -3.93
CA ASP A 112 -15.75 -10.95 -4.37
C ASP A 112 -14.29 -10.82 -3.95
N ASP A 113 -13.84 -9.61 -3.65
CA ASP A 113 -12.46 -9.37 -3.25
C ASP A 113 -12.27 -9.45 -1.73
N GLU A 114 -13.34 -9.51 -0.96
CA GLU A 114 -13.25 -9.59 0.49
C GLU A 114 -13.19 -11.05 0.94
N THR A 115 -12.54 -11.27 2.07
CA THR A 115 -12.45 -12.60 2.66
C THR A 115 -13.78 -13.00 3.31
N VAL A 116 -13.91 -14.31 3.53
CA VAL A 116 -15.10 -14.86 4.19
C VAL A 116 -15.27 -14.26 5.58
N GLU A 117 -14.18 -14.04 6.30
CA GLU A 117 -14.25 -13.46 7.64
C GLU A 117 -14.83 -12.07 7.63
N SER A 118 -14.49 -11.28 6.62
CA SER A 118 -15.05 -9.95 6.48
C SER A 118 -16.55 -9.97 6.27
N GLU A 119 -17.03 -10.96 5.58
CA GLU A 119 -18.46 -11.10 5.30
C GLU A 119 -19.25 -11.46 6.55
N ASN A 120 -18.65 -12.26 7.38
CA ASN A 120 -19.35 -12.77 8.57
C ASN A 120 -19.23 -11.83 9.76
N GLY A 121 -18.21 -11.14 9.73
CA GLY A 121 -18.01 -10.19 10.82
C GLY A 121 -19.07 -9.10 10.78
N ALA A 122 -19.26 -10.17 10.42
CA ALA A 122 -19.65 -9.85 10.81
C ALA A 122 -20.33 -9.82 11.03
N MET A 123 -20.59 -9.94 10.76
CA MET A 123 -21.17 -10.06 11.22
C MET A 123 -21.34 -9.44 12.03
N MET A 124 -21.18 -9.04 11.90
CA MET A 124 -21.25 -8.55 12.69
C MET A 124 -21.43 -7.54 12.55
N GLU A 125 -21.34 -7.52 11.99
CA GLU A 125 -21.59 -6.67 12.09
C GLU A 125 -22.00 -5.87 11.81
N SER A 126 -22.38 -5.98 11.44
CA SER A 126 -22.84 -5.16 11.52
C SER A 126 -23.09 -4.50 11.63
N ALA A 127 -23.37 -4.83 11.50
CA ALA A 127 -23.61 -4.04 11.87
C ALA A 127 -23.43 -3.33 12.12
N GLY A 128 -23.46 -3.72 11.96
CA GLY A 128 -23.39 -2.90 12.40
C GLY A 128 -23.00 -2.57 12.82
N SER A 129 -23.06 -2.67 12.88
CA SER A 129 -22.79 -2.22 13.59
C SER A 129 -22.30 -2.16 14.26
N VAL A 130 -22.52 -2.39 14.28
CA VAL A 130 -22.20 -2.15 15.17
C VAL A 130 -21.53 -2.12 15.68
N TRP A 131 -21.72 -2.53 15.94
CA TRP A 131 -21.23 -2.35 16.82
C TRP A 131 -20.76 -1.81 17.06
N GLY A 132 -20.68 -2.45 16.48
CA GLY A 132 -20.41 -1.79 16.94
C GLY A 132 -20.01 -1.60 17.23
N ARG A 133 -20.18 -1.51 16.88
CA ARG A 133 -19.96 -1.13 17.49
C ARG A 133 -19.47 -0.95 17.81
N ASN A 134 -19.72 -1.61 17.26
CA ASN A 134 -19.36 -1.45 17.88
C ASN A 134 -18.81 -1.49 18.16
N ASN A 135 -18.96 -1.88 17.84
CA ASN A 135 -18.59 -1.73 18.44
C ASN A 135 -18.13 -1.48 18.83
N SER A 136 -18.49 -1.77 18.37
CA SER A 136 -18.24 -1.34 19.00
C SER A 136 -17.85 -1.12 19.51
N LYS A 137 -18.12 -1.09 19.31
CA LYS A 137 -17.87 -0.74 19.98
C LYS A 137 -17.20 -0.43 20.46
N GLY A 138 -17.49 -1.12 20.09
CA GLY A 138 -17.11 -0.61 20.55
C GLY A 138 -16.52 -0.67 20.87
N PHE A 139 -16.30 -0.96 20.89
CA PHE A 139 -16.02 -0.77 21.37
C PHE A 139 -15.84 -0.46 21.56
N ILE A 140 -16.51 -0.57 21.13
CA ILE A 140 -16.49 -0.07 21.45
C ILE A 140 -16.32 0.15 21.67
#